data_051e57b38b43de6bb0f882001ac51911
#
_entry.id   051e57b38b43de6bb0f882001ac51911
#
_cell.length_a   1.000
_cell.length_b   1.000
_cell.length_c   1.000
_cell.angle_alpha   90.00
_cell.angle_beta   90.00
_cell.angle_gamma   90.00
#
_symmetry.space_group_name_H-M   'P 1'
#
loop_
_entity.id
_entity.type
_entity.pdbx_description
1 polymer ?
#
loop_
_entity_poly.entity_id
_entity_poly.type
_entity_poly.pdbx_seq_one_letter_code
_entity_poly.pdbx_strand_id
1 'polypeptide(L)'
;MANSEQINPIEYGAVGDGKTVCTYAIQKSIDRCTAMGGGVVCLPRGRYVTGTLFLKSGVALDLEEDCILLGSTDLSHYRRAVPKTFRSYTDSYTEKSLIYAESERDVAIIGQGTIDGQGQEFSGPYLKRPYGIRFVTCTDVRVENVTLRNSAMWMQHYLACDRVTVRGIKVWNHSNINNDMIDIDGCRDVLITECTGDSSDDGITIKSSCDRPCENVTVTNCTVASHCSAIKCGTESNGGFKNIHIADCTVVPSKQRHVINGCHQGWAGLALEIIDGGTLDNVTADNITINGSVAPIFMRLGDRGRPIGPDRSRPAIGSMRNISLSNIKATGGNSLGCVVAGLEGNEIENVTMRDLYFSFKGGGTRQDMTRCFTELPNDYPESVMFTKRVIGPIVEGDLEPDTFRLRGETCSMGRLPAYGLFFWHVKNVSLENINLSTRTPDERPAVIFEDTMGAVIDGQGADGHSKDLSKDILFVANNGV
;
A
#
# COMPACT_ATOMS: atom_id res chain seq x y z
N MET A 1 -18.65 -2.42 -28.28
CA MET A 1 -19.36 -1.28 -27.68
C MET A 1 -20.16 -0.63 -28.79
N ALA A 2 -21.49 -0.60 -28.68
CA ALA A 2 -22.34 0.14 -29.58
C ALA A 2 -21.91 1.63 -29.49
N ASN A 3 -22.15 2.42 -30.55
CA ASN A 3 -21.85 3.85 -30.60
C ASN A 3 -22.31 4.53 -29.30
N SER A 4 -21.38 4.68 -28.36
CA SER A 4 -21.66 5.40 -27.10
C SER A 4 -21.73 6.88 -27.42
N GLU A 5 -22.86 7.50 -27.11
CA GLU A 5 -23.05 8.94 -27.33
C GLU A 5 -21.98 9.70 -26.50
N GLN A 6 -21.29 10.62 -27.16
CA GLN A 6 -20.25 11.44 -26.55
C GLN A 6 -20.84 12.80 -26.20
N ILE A 7 -20.67 13.21 -24.94
CA ILE A 7 -21.13 14.49 -24.42
C ILE A 7 -19.93 15.38 -24.10
N ASN A 8 -19.91 16.59 -24.63
CA ASN A 8 -18.88 17.57 -24.35
C ASN A 8 -19.38 18.58 -23.29
N PRO A 9 -18.73 18.65 -22.10
CA PRO A 9 -19.14 19.59 -21.05
C PRO A 9 -19.06 21.07 -21.43
N ILE A 10 -18.31 21.44 -22.47
CA ILE A 10 -18.29 22.82 -23.00
C ILE A 10 -19.68 23.25 -23.47
N GLU A 11 -20.47 22.34 -24.03
CA GLU A 11 -21.88 22.63 -24.47
C GLU A 11 -22.78 22.94 -23.28
N TYR A 12 -22.37 22.58 -22.07
CA TYR A 12 -23.06 22.86 -20.82
C TYR A 12 -22.44 24.01 -20.03
N GLY A 13 -21.49 24.72 -20.63
CA GLY A 13 -20.86 25.92 -20.06
C GLY A 13 -19.54 25.66 -19.32
N ALA A 14 -18.88 24.51 -19.50
CA ALA A 14 -17.53 24.32 -18.98
C ALA A 14 -16.52 25.19 -19.76
N VAL A 15 -15.60 25.82 -19.04
CA VAL A 15 -14.56 26.68 -19.62
C VAL A 15 -13.18 26.15 -19.18
N GLY A 16 -12.37 25.80 -20.16
CA GLY A 16 -11.04 25.23 -19.95
C GLY A 16 -9.94 26.28 -19.68
N ASP A 17 -10.21 27.33 -18.89
CA ASP A 17 -9.32 28.46 -18.65
C ASP A 17 -8.44 28.34 -17.37
N GLY A 18 -8.65 27.28 -16.57
CA GLY A 18 -7.95 27.05 -15.31
C GLY A 18 -8.38 27.95 -14.15
N LYS A 19 -9.50 28.66 -14.27
CA LYS A 19 -10.01 29.62 -13.29
C LYS A 19 -11.50 29.44 -13.01
N THR A 20 -12.29 29.30 -14.04
CA THR A 20 -13.74 29.17 -13.95
C THR A 20 -14.10 27.81 -13.35
N VAL A 21 -14.92 27.82 -12.29
CA VAL A 21 -15.38 26.57 -11.64
C VAL A 21 -16.43 25.91 -12.52
N CYS A 22 -16.10 24.74 -13.06
CA CYS A 22 -16.90 24.01 -14.06
C CYS A 22 -17.72 22.85 -13.44
N THR A 23 -17.75 22.71 -12.11
CA THR A 23 -18.40 21.57 -11.42
C THR A 23 -19.84 21.34 -11.93
N TYR A 24 -20.64 22.40 -12.04
CA TYR A 24 -22.01 22.28 -12.48
C TYR A 24 -22.14 21.80 -13.94
N ALA A 25 -21.33 22.35 -14.83
CA ALA A 25 -21.35 21.99 -16.26
C ALA A 25 -20.93 20.53 -16.48
N ILE A 26 -19.84 20.10 -15.82
CA ILE A 26 -19.35 18.72 -15.90
C ILE A 26 -20.37 17.76 -15.27
N GLN A 27 -20.91 18.09 -14.10
CA GLN A 27 -21.92 17.24 -13.45
C GLN A 27 -23.19 17.11 -14.28
N LYS A 28 -23.64 18.20 -14.88
CA LYS A 28 -24.82 18.19 -15.79
C LYS A 28 -24.59 17.29 -17.01
N SER A 29 -23.37 17.25 -17.54
CA SER A 29 -22.98 16.33 -18.62
C SER A 29 -23.04 14.88 -18.18
N ILE A 30 -22.52 14.57 -16.97
CA ILE A 30 -22.62 13.24 -16.37
C ILE A 30 -24.09 12.83 -16.17
N ASP A 31 -24.90 13.72 -15.61
CA ASP A 31 -26.32 13.47 -15.37
C ASP A 31 -27.09 13.23 -16.67
N ARG A 32 -26.80 14.00 -17.72
CA ARG A 32 -27.38 13.82 -19.05
C ARG A 32 -26.97 12.50 -19.67
N CYS A 33 -25.69 12.15 -19.59
CA CYS A 33 -25.12 10.87 -20.07
C CYS A 33 -25.86 9.69 -19.44
N THR A 34 -26.00 9.72 -18.11
CA THR A 34 -26.75 8.69 -17.36
C THR A 34 -28.22 8.60 -17.80
N ALA A 35 -28.88 9.74 -17.97
CA ALA A 35 -30.29 9.79 -18.41
C ALA A 35 -30.51 9.22 -19.82
N MET A 36 -29.47 9.13 -20.61
CA MET A 36 -29.48 8.52 -21.95
C MET A 36 -29.14 7.03 -21.94
N GLY A 37 -28.90 6.46 -20.76
CA GLY A 37 -28.54 5.06 -20.60
C GLY A 37 -27.04 4.78 -20.55
N GLY A 38 -26.23 5.83 -20.44
CA GLY A 38 -24.76 5.74 -20.38
C GLY A 38 -24.08 6.37 -21.61
N GLY A 39 -22.75 6.40 -21.58
CA GLY A 39 -21.91 6.93 -22.64
C GLY A 39 -20.61 7.55 -22.12
N VAL A 40 -20.05 8.47 -22.88
CA VAL A 40 -18.78 9.11 -22.60
C VAL A 40 -18.95 10.60 -22.39
N VAL A 41 -18.51 11.11 -21.25
CA VAL A 41 -18.34 12.55 -21.00
C VAL A 41 -16.90 12.90 -21.32
N CYS A 42 -16.67 13.57 -22.45
CA CYS A 42 -15.35 13.87 -22.96
C CYS A 42 -14.95 15.31 -22.62
N LEU A 43 -13.89 15.45 -21.83
CA LEU A 43 -13.24 16.72 -21.53
C LEU A 43 -12.10 16.96 -22.53
N PRO A 44 -12.26 17.87 -23.49
CA PRO A 44 -11.21 18.17 -24.45
C PRO A 44 -10.05 18.93 -23.80
N ARG A 45 -8.99 19.14 -24.57
CA ARG A 45 -7.84 19.94 -24.15
C ARG A 45 -8.27 21.22 -23.44
N GLY A 46 -7.71 21.49 -22.26
CA GLY A 46 -7.99 22.64 -21.42
C GLY A 46 -7.74 22.38 -19.94
N ARG A 47 -7.95 23.38 -19.10
CA ARG A 47 -7.79 23.28 -17.64
C ARG A 47 -9.14 23.57 -16.98
N TYR A 48 -9.77 22.54 -16.44
CA TYR A 48 -11.13 22.64 -15.89
C TYR A 48 -11.11 22.56 -14.37
N VAL A 49 -11.40 23.65 -13.67
CA VAL A 49 -11.48 23.68 -12.21
C VAL A 49 -12.81 23.06 -11.76
N THR A 50 -12.75 22.13 -10.81
CA THR A 50 -13.95 21.48 -10.29
C THR A 50 -13.89 21.22 -8.80
N GLY A 51 -15.03 21.24 -8.13
CA GLY A 51 -15.24 20.59 -6.83
C GLY A 51 -15.62 19.12 -7.02
N THR A 52 -16.43 18.56 -6.12
CA THR A 52 -16.84 17.15 -6.20
C THR A 52 -17.67 16.85 -7.43
N LEU A 53 -17.23 15.86 -8.22
CA LEU A 53 -17.98 15.23 -9.30
C LEU A 53 -18.52 13.88 -8.82
N PHE A 54 -19.79 13.63 -9.03
CA PHE A 54 -20.44 12.34 -8.75
C PHE A 54 -20.58 11.55 -10.04
N LEU A 55 -19.72 10.53 -10.23
CA LEU A 55 -19.88 9.61 -11.35
C LEU A 55 -21.08 8.71 -11.14
N LYS A 56 -21.72 8.32 -12.23
CA LYS A 56 -22.93 7.51 -12.24
C LYS A 56 -22.81 6.33 -13.18
N SER A 57 -23.71 5.37 -13.02
CA SER A 57 -23.73 4.13 -13.79
C SER A 57 -23.73 4.36 -15.29
N GLY A 58 -22.92 3.57 -15.98
CA GLY A 58 -22.77 3.61 -17.43
C GLY A 58 -21.99 4.81 -17.96
N VAL A 59 -21.33 5.61 -17.11
CA VAL A 59 -20.61 6.81 -17.52
C VAL A 59 -19.11 6.61 -17.47
N ALA A 60 -18.44 6.86 -18.61
CA ALA A 60 -17.01 7.06 -18.68
C ALA A 60 -16.68 8.56 -18.72
N LEU A 61 -15.85 9.03 -17.79
CA LEU A 61 -15.22 10.34 -17.85
C LEU A 61 -13.91 10.21 -18.63
N ASP A 62 -13.89 10.75 -19.84
CA ASP A 62 -12.72 10.71 -20.72
C ASP A 62 -11.99 12.05 -20.70
N LEU A 63 -10.73 12.01 -20.32
CA LEU A 63 -9.85 13.17 -20.34
C LEU A 63 -8.92 13.06 -21.54
N GLU A 64 -9.17 13.89 -22.59
CA GLU A 64 -8.31 13.93 -23.76
C GLU A 64 -6.86 14.31 -23.40
N GLU A 65 -5.95 14.07 -24.31
CA GLU A 65 -4.56 14.52 -24.19
C GLU A 65 -4.51 16.04 -23.94
N ASP A 66 -3.64 16.49 -23.03
CA ASP A 66 -3.55 17.87 -22.57
C ASP A 66 -4.80 18.43 -21.82
N CYS A 67 -5.76 17.59 -21.52
CA CYS A 67 -6.81 17.95 -20.57
C CYS A 67 -6.29 17.87 -19.13
N ILE A 68 -6.55 18.90 -18.32
CA ILE A 68 -6.24 18.90 -16.89
C ILE A 68 -7.50 19.19 -16.10
N LEU A 69 -7.99 18.19 -15.38
CA LEU A 69 -9.07 18.37 -14.40
C LEU A 69 -8.43 18.80 -13.07
N LEU A 70 -8.65 20.06 -12.69
CA LEU A 70 -8.08 20.66 -11.48
C LEU A 70 -9.08 20.61 -10.33
N GLY A 71 -8.69 20.01 -9.20
CA GLY A 71 -9.44 20.18 -7.96
C GLY A 71 -9.45 21.66 -7.53
N SER A 72 -10.62 22.17 -7.15
CA SER A 72 -10.71 23.52 -6.59
C SER A 72 -9.90 23.62 -5.30
N THR A 73 -9.25 24.74 -5.07
CA THR A 73 -8.56 25.02 -3.80
C THR A 73 -9.51 25.53 -2.70
N ASP A 74 -10.78 25.81 -3.06
CA ASP A 74 -11.83 26.16 -2.11
C ASP A 74 -12.61 24.92 -1.67
N LEU A 75 -12.49 24.56 -0.38
CA LEU A 75 -13.14 23.39 0.22
C LEU A 75 -14.68 23.47 0.18
N SER A 76 -15.26 24.66 0.02
CA SER A 76 -16.72 24.84 -0.10
C SER A 76 -17.27 24.27 -1.41
N HIS A 77 -16.45 24.14 -2.44
CA HIS A 77 -16.82 23.51 -3.71
C HIS A 77 -16.91 21.98 -3.62
N TYR A 78 -16.37 21.38 -2.54
CA TYR A 78 -16.44 19.94 -2.33
C TYR A 78 -17.70 19.59 -1.54
N ARG A 79 -18.59 18.86 -2.20
CA ARG A 79 -19.82 18.38 -1.56
C ARG A 79 -19.54 17.22 -0.63
N ARG A 80 -20.33 17.10 0.42
CA ARG A 80 -20.29 15.99 1.36
C ARG A 80 -20.66 14.68 0.65
N ALA A 81 -19.80 13.68 0.75
CA ALA A 81 -19.91 12.35 0.16
C ALA A 81 -19.58 11.29 1.21
N VAL A 82 -20.57 11.02 2.09
CA VAL A 82 -20.47 10.00 3.14
C VAL A 82 -21.11 8.72 2.62
N PRO A 83 -20.41 7.58 2.68
CA PRO A 83 -20.99 6.30 2.29
C PRO A 83 -22.29 6.00 3.05
N LYS A 84 -23.32 5.57 2.31
CA LYS A 84 -24.63 5.23 2.87
C LYS A 84 -24.86 3.72 2.93
N THR A 85 -24.23 2.99 2.01
CA THR A 85 -24.48 1.57 1.75
C THR A 85 -23.47 0.65 2.42
N PHE A 86 -22.29 1.16 2.77
CA PHE A 86 -21.22 0.36 3.34
C PHE A 86 -20.44 1.16 4.39
N ARG A 87 -20.04 0.51 5.47
CA ARG A 87 -19.36 1.15 6.59
C ARG A 87 -17.93 0.65 6.73
N SER A 88 -17.04 1.59 6.96
CA SER A 88 -15.64 1.37 7.25
C SER A 88 -15.20 2.40 8.29
N TYR A 89 -14.18 2.10 9.09
CA TYR A 89 -13.66 3.12 9.99
C TYR A 89 -13.00 4.30 9.23
N THR A 90 -12.64 4.13 7.96
CA THR A 90 -12.13 5.22 7.09
C THR A 90 -13.18 6.28 6.78
N ASP A 91 -14.47 6.02 7.04
CA ASP A 91 -15.55 7.00 6.90
C ASP A 91 -15.37 8.21 7.82
N SER A 92 -14.59 8.05 8.90
CA SER A 92 -14.27 9.13 9.84
C SER A 92 -13.13 10.05 9.37
N TYR A 93 -12.41 9.69 8.30
CA TYR A 93 -11.26 10.46 7.84
C TYR A 93 -11.66 11.76 7.14
N THR A 94 -12.44 11.66 6.08
CA THR A 94 -12.97 12.84 5.38
C THR A 94 -14.26 12.49 4.65
N GLU A 95 -15.16 13.47 4.60
CA GLU A 95 -16.43 13.36 3.89
C GLU A 95 -16.35 13.95 2.46
N LYS A 96 -15.16 14.24 1.97
CA LYS A 96 -14.96 14.97 0.71
C LYS A 96 -14.07 14.20 -0.24
N SER A 97 -14.41 14.26 -1.51
CA SER A 97 -13.63 13.68 -2.61
C SER A 97 -13.73 14.57 -3.83
N LEU A 98 -12.69 14.58 -4.67
CA LEU A 98 -12.77 15.28 -5.95
C LEU A 98 -13.68 14.51 -6.92
N ILE A 99 -13.53 13.19 -7.01
CA ILE A 99 -14.41 12.31 -7.77
C ILE A 99 -14.98 11.24 -6.83
N TYR A 100 -16.28 11.07 -6.86
CA TYR A 100 -17.00 10.11 -6.00
C TYR A 100 -18.03 9.30 -6.80
N ALA A 101 -18.14 8.02 -6.47
CA ALA A 101 -19.24 7.16 -6.89
C ALA A 101 -19.62 6.22 -5.75
N GLU A 102 -20.91 5.91 -5.59
CA GLU A 102 -21.40 4.96 -4.60
C GLU A 102 -22.52 4.11 -5.19
N SER A 103 -22.37 2.79 -5.11
CA SER A 103 -23.33 1.80 -5.60
C SER A 103 -23.63 1.92 -7.10
N GLU A 104 -22.68 2.42 -7.86
CA GLU A 104 -22.79 2.62 -9.31
C GLU A 104 -22.16 1.42 -10.05
N ARG A 105 -22.58 1.23 -11.30
CA ARG A 105 -22.07 0.14 -12.15
C ARG A 105 -21.54 0.68 -13.46
N ASP A 106 -20.49 0.04 -14.00
CA ASP A 106 -19.84 0.41 -15.26
C ASP A 106 -19.44 1.88 -15.25
N VAL A 107 -18.60 2.24 -14.28
CA VAL A 107 -18.06 3.59 -14.14
C VAL A 107 -16.60 3.61 -14.55
N ALA A 108 -16.20 4.60 -15.32
CA ALA A 108 -14.82 4.68 -15.78
C ALA A 108 -14.26 6.11 -15.72
N ILE A 109 -12.95 6.18 -15.50
CA ILE A 109 -12.11 7.37 -15.73
C ILE A 109 -11.05 6.93 -16.72
N ILE A 110 -11.02 7.49 -17.90
CA ILE A 110 -10.16 7.06 -19.00
C ILE A 110 -9.53 8.24 -19.73
N GLY A 111 -8.63 7.95 -20.66
CA GLY A 111 -7.99 8.96 -21.49
C GLY A 111 -6.53 9.17 -21.19
N GLN A 112 -5.93 10.24 -21.70
CA GLN A 112 -4.51 10.57 -21.53
C GLN A 112 -4.28 11.87 -20.75
N GLY A 113 -5.37 12.48 -20.27
CA GLY A 113 -5.33 13.73 -19.49
C GLY A 113 -4.87 13.53 -18.06
N THR A 114 -4.91 14.61 -17.31
CA THR A 114 -4.41 14.69 -15.94
C THR A 114 -5.53 15.07 -14.97
N ILE A 115 -5.60 14.41 -13.82
CA ILE A 115 -6.35 14.85 -12.65
C ILE A 115 -5.34 15.37 -11.63
N ASP A 116 -5.45 16.64 -11.25
CA ASP A 116 -4.60 17.31 -10.28
C ASP A 116 -5.44 17.79 -9.09
N GLY A 117 -5.25 17.17 -7.95
CA GLY A 117 -6.02 17.48 -6.74
C GLY A 117 -5.62 18.79 -6.06
N GLN A 118 -4.50 19.42 -6.47
CA GLN A 118 -3.93 20.63 -5.83
C GLN A 118 -3.80 20.47 -4.30
N GLY A 119 -3.43 19.29 -3.84
CA GLY A 119 -3.46 18.87 -2.44
C GLY A 119 -2.60 19.69 -1.50
N GLN A 120 -1.56 20.35 -2.00
CA GLN A 120 -0.70 21.24 -1.22
C GLN A 120 -1.46 22.46 -0.66
N GLU A 121 -2.60 22.83 -1.25
CA GLU A 121 -3.45 23.93 -0.78
C GLU A 121 -4.30 23.54 0.44
N PHE A 122 -4.32 22.25 0.79
CA PHE A 122 -5.08 21.73 1.92
C PHE A 122 -4.16 21.32 3.06
N SER A 123 -4.28 21.97 4.20
CA SER A 123 -3.51 21.66 5.41
C SER A 123 -4.42 21.29 6.58
N GLY A 124 -3.84 20.62 7.59
CA GLY A 124 -4.53 20.30 8.83
C GLY A 124 -5.12 18.89 8.87
N PRO A 125 -6.17 18.65 9.69
CA PRO A 125 -6.70 17.32 9.94
C PRO A 125 -7.37 16.69 8.72
N TYR A 126 -7.58 15.39 8.74
CA TYR A 126 -8.22 14.61 7.67
C TYR A 126 -9.49 15.26 7.10
N LEU A 127 -10.38 15.74 7.94
CA LEU A 127 -11.65 16.36 7.53
C LEU A 127 -11.52 17.54 6.56
N LYS A 128 -10.34 18.16 6.48
CA LYS A 128 -10.03 19.27 5.59
C LYS A 128 -9.32 18.85 4.30
N ARG A 129 -9.01 17.56 4.14
CA ARG A 129 -8.23 17.04 3.03
C ARG A 129 -9.07 16.08 2.18
N PRO A 130 -9.56 16.48 1.00
CA PRO A 130 -10.35 15.59 0.15
C PRO A 130 -9.52 14.42 -0.41
N TYR A 131 -10.18 13.25 -0.57
CA TYR A 131 -9.66 12.20 -1.44
C TYR A 131 -9.56 12.69 -2.89
N GLY A 132 -8.65 12.15 -3.68
CA GLY A 132 -8.67 12.35 -5.13
C GLY A 132 -9.87 11.63 -5.75
N ILE A 133 -9.88 10.32 -5.73
CA ILE A 133 -10.97 9.46 -6.21
C ILE A 133 -11.44 8.59 -5.05
N ARG A 134 -12.76 8.49 -4.84
CA ARG A 134 -13.35 7.54 -3.89
C ARG A 134 -14.56 6.85 -4.49
N PHE A 135 -14.46 5.54 -4.68
CA PHE A 135 -15.57 4.70 -5.13
C PHE A 135 -15.96 3.73 -4.03
N VAL A 136 -17.26 3.61 -3.77
CA VAL A 136 -17.81 2.78 -2.70
C VAL A 136 -18.86 1.83 -3.26
N THR A 137 -18.73 0.55 -3.01
CA THR A 137 -19.66 -0.51 -3.47
C THR A 137 -19.99 -0.44 -4.98
N CYS A 138 -19.07 0.07 -5.77
CA CYS A 138 -19.22 0.11 -7.23
C CYS A 138 -18.83 -1.22 -7.87
N THR A 139 -19.35 -1.46 -9.06
CA THR A 139 -19.11 -2.69 -9.81
C THR A 139 -18.69 -2.36 -11.24
N ASP A 140 -17.78 -3.14 -11.83
CA ASP A 140 -17.24 -2.88 -13.17
C ASP A 140 -16.58 -1.49 -13.27
N VAL A 141 -15.58 -1.27 -12.43
CA VAL A 141 -14.86 0.00 -12.32
C VAL A 141 -13.60 -0.04 -13.18
N ARG A 142 -13.34 1.03 -13.93
CA ARG A 142 -12.10 1.17 -14.71
C ARG A 142 -11.46 2.54 -14.51
N VAL A 143 -10.15 2.55 -14.25
CA VAL A 143 -9.32 3.77 -14.29
C VAL A 143 -8.11 3.48 -15.15
N GLU A 144 -8.06 4.10 -16.35
CA GLU A 144 -7.11 3.69 -17.38
C GLU A 144 -6.39 4.87 -18.03
N ASN A 145 -5.07 4.77 -18.13
CA ASN A 145 -4.14 5.62 -18.89
C ASN A 145 -4.03 7.09 -18.44
N VAL A 146 -4.79 7.51 -17.45
CA VAL A 146 -4.76 8.88 -16.93
C VAL A 146 -3.54 9.14 -16.05
N THR A 147 -3.14 10.40 -15.95
CA THR A 147 -2.17 10.88 -14.97
C THR A 147 -2.90 11.44 -13.75
N LEU A 148 -2.51 10.98 -12.56
CA LEU A 148 -3.10 11.41 -11.28
C LEU A 148 -2.02 12.06 -10.43
N ARG A 149 -2.29 13.24 -9.86
CA ARG A 149 -1.28 13.90 -9.04
C ARG A 149 -1.85 14.80 -7.95
N ASN A 150 -1.04 14.99 -6.91
CA ASN A 150 -1.25 16.01 -5.88
C ASN A 150 -2.61 15.91 -5.20
N SER A 151 -3.03 14.75 -4.73
CA SER A 151 -4.24 14.69 -3.89
C SER A 151 -3.95 15.29 -2.49
N ALA A 152 -4.99 15.76 -1.81
CA ALA A 152 -4.85 16.24 -0.45
C ALA A 152 -4.78 15.10 0.59
N MET A 153 -5.15 13.90 0.19
CA MET A 153 -5.13 12.67 0.96
C MET A 153 -4.85 11.50 0.01
N TRP A 154 -5.33 10.30 0.26
CA TRP A 154 -5.20 9.15 -0.63
C TRP A 154 -5.62 9.51 -2.06
N MET A 155 -4.81 9.13 -3.04
CA MET A 155 -5.11 9.46 -4.44
C MET A 155 -6.34 8.74 -4.94
N GLN A 156 -6.45 7.43 -4.65
CA GLN A 156 -7.54 6.58 -5.09
C GLN A 156 -7.93 5.65 -3.96
N HIS A 157 -9.19 5.63 -3.57
CA HIS A 157 -9.75 4.72 -2.59
C HIS A 157 -10.96 3.98 -3.16
N TYR A 158 -10.84 2.68 -3.29
CA TYR A 158 -11.91 1.78 -3.72
C TYR A 158 -12.37 0.97 -2.52
N LEU A 159 -13.56 1.24 -2.01
CA LEU A 159 -14.11 0.58 -0.83
C LEU A 159 -15.22 -0.39 -1.23
N ALA A 160 -15.04 -1.67 -0.93
CA ALA A 160 -16.02 -2.74 -1.17
C ALA A 160 -16.52 -2.82 -2.63
N CYS A 161 -15.67 -2.49 -3.59
CA CYS A 161 -15.96 -2.56 -5.02
C CYS A 161 -15.70 -3.96 -5.59
N ASP A 162 -16.37 -4.31 -6.67
CA ASP A 162 -16.21 -5.57 -7.39
C ASP A 162 -15.79 -5.33 -8.85
N ARG A 163 -14.91 -6.17 -9.37
CA ARG A 163 -14.36 -6.10 -10.74
C ARG A 163 -13.79 -4.71 -11.04
N VAL A 164 -12.70 -4.42 -10.35
CA VAL A 164 -11.96 -3.15 -10.48
C VAL A 164 -10.74 -3.36 -11.38
N THR A 165 -10.59 -2.55 -12.38
CA THR A 165 -9.39 -2.51 -13.24
C THR A 165 -8.73 -1.14 -13.14
N VAL A 166 -7.47 -1.12 -12.71
CA VAL A 166 -6.60 0.06 -12.75
C VAL A 166 -5.43 -0.26 -13.68
N ARG A 167 -5.35 0.41 -14.81
CA ARG A 167 -4.36 0.08 -15.86
C ARG A 167 -3.65 1.30 -16.41
N GLY A 168 -2.34 1.20 -16.58
CA GLY A 168 -1.55 2.15 -17.35
C GLY A 168 -1.52 3.58 -16.78
N ILE A 169 -1.95 3.75 -15.54
CA ILE A 169 -1.97 5.08 -14.90
C ILE A 169 -0.58 5.52 -14.48
N LYS A 170 -0.39 6.84 -14.41
CA LYS A 170 0.80 7.47 -13.85
C LYS A 170 0.42 8.27 -12.62
N VAL A 171 1.09 8.03 -11.49
CA VAL A 171 0.77 8.72 -10.23
C VAL A 171 2.00 9.48 -9.71
N TRP A 172 1.78 10.72 -9.30
CA TRP A 172 2.72 11.51 -8.51
C TRP A 172 1.99 12.13 -7.31
N ASN A 173 2.24 11.63 -6.11
CA ASN A 173 1.45 12.02 -4.94
C ASN A 173 2.32 12.37 -3.73
N HIS A 174 2.82 13.62 -3.69
CA HIS A 174 3.74 14.13 -2.67
C HIS A 174 3.35 15.52 -2.16
N SER A 175 2.08 15.83 -2.15
CA SER A 175 1.60 17.16 -1.75
C SER A 175 1.25 17.28 -0.28
N ASN A 176 1.03 16.14 0.40
CA ASN A 176 0.58 16.12 1.80
C ASN A 176 0.99 14.81 2.50
N ILE A 177 0.69 14.69 3.79
CA ILE A 177 0.72 13.40 4.50
C ILE A 177 -0.41 12.50 4.03
N ASN A 178 -0.27 11.17 4.17
CA ASN A 178 -1.23 10.16 3.70
C ASN A 178 -1.51 10.29 2.20
N ASN A 179 -0.48 10.53 1.42
CA ASN A 179 -0.56 10.56 -0.03
C ASN A 179 -0.21 9.18 -0.60
N ASP A 180 -1.08 8.20 -0.33
CA ASP A 180 -1.02 6.87 -0.91
C ASP A 180 -1.31 6.93 -2.43
N MET A 181 -0.82 5.95 -3.19
CA MET A 181 -1.00 5.89 -4.64
C MET A 181 -2.34 5.24 -5.02
N ILE A 182 -2.59 4.02 -4.54
CA ILE A 182 -3.79 3.22 -4.80
C ILE A 182 -4.17 2.47 -3.53
N ASP A 183 -5.40 2.60 -3.08
CA ASP A 183 -5.95 1.89 -1.94
C ASP A 183 -7.14 1.03 -2.36
N ILE A 184 -6.94 -0.28 -2.37
CA ILE A 184 -7.96 -1.29 -2.62
C ILE A 184 -8.44 -1.82 -1.28
N ASP A 185 -9.66 -1.50 -0.87
CA ASP A 185 -10.18 -1.73 0.47
C ASP A 185 -11.43 -2.63 0.45
N GLY A 186 -11.31 -3.85 0.92
CA GLY A 186 -12.40 -4.82 0.93
C GLY A 186 -12.99 -5.14 -0.46
N CYS A 187 -12.22 -5.03 -1.53
CA CYS A 187 -12.65 -5.25 -2.91
C CYS A 187 -12.48 -6.69 -3.36
N ARG A 188 -13.16 -7.08 -4.45
CA ARG A 188 -13.03 -8.40 -5.08
C ARG A 188 -12.81 -8.30 -6.57
N ASP A 189 -12.06 -9.28 -7.11
CA ASP A 189 -11.77 -9.40 -8.54
C ASP A 189 -11.11 -8.11 -9.07
N VAL A 190 -9.91 -7.82 -8.56
CA VAL A 190 -9.17 -6.59 -8.84
C VAL A 190 -7.96 -6.88 -9.72
N LEU A 191 -7.78 -6.08 -10.75
CA LEU A 191 -6.58 -6.06 -11.59
C LEU A 191 -5.92 -4.68 -11.53
N ILE A 192 -4.68 -4.62 -11.05
CA ILE A 192 -3.81 -3.44 -11.15
C ILE A 192 -2.64 -3.81 -12.04
N THR A 193 -2.52 -3.17 -13.19
CA THR A 193 -1.47 -3.54 -14.16
C THR A 193 -0.92 -2.35 -14.92
N GLU A 194 0.37 -2.45 -15.31
CA GLU A 194 1.05 -1.42 -16.12
C GLU A 194 1.08 -0.02 -15.48
N CYS A 195 0.90 0.05 -14.16
CA CYS A 195 0.87 1.31 -13.43
C CYS A 195 2.27 1.75 -13.01
N THR A 196 2.50 3.07 -13.02
CA THR A 196 3.74 3.67 -12.54
C THR A 196 3.39 4.77 -11.55
N GLY A 197 4.04 4.79 -10.37
CA GLY A 197 3.78 5.84 -9.40
C GLY A 197 4.88 6.07 -8.39
N ASP A 198 4.80 7.25 -7.77
CA ASP A 198 5.68 7.72 -6.71
C ASP A 198 4.84 8.47 -5.68
N SER A 199 4.89 8.04 -4.42
CA SER A 199 4.02 8.50 -3.34
C SER A 199 4.79 8.82 -2.06
N SER A 200 4.29 9.77 -1.27
CA SER A 200 4.88 10.10 0.02
C SER A 200 4.42 9.17 1.15
N ASP A 201 3.36 8.42 0.93
CA ASP A 201 2.90 7.34 1.79
C ASP A 201 2.92 6.03 1.00
N ASP A 202 2.09 5.04 1.33
CA ASP A 202 2.12 3.73 0.70
C ASP A 202 1.87 3.80 -0.83
N GLY A 203 2.47 2.89 -1.58
CA GLY A 203 2.31 2.79 -3.03
C GLY A 203 1.00 2.09 -3.41
N ILE A 204 1.06 0.83 -3.82
CA ILE A 204 -0.13 0.00 -4.06
C ILE A 204 -0.48 -0.72 -2.76
N THR A 205 -1.61 -0.35 -2.17
CA THR A 205 -2.02 -0.86 -0.86
C THR A 205 -3.35 -1.61 -0.95
N ILE A 206 -3.34 -2.85 -0.48
CA ILE A 206 -4.52 -3.70 -0.33
C ILE A 206 -4.92 -3.62 1.14
N LYS A 207 -6.08 -3.04 1.42
CA LYS A 207 -6.63 -2.79 2.76
C LYS A 207 -7.91 -3.59 2.97
N SER A 208 -8.25 -3.79 4.23
CA SER A 208 -9.58 -4.26 4.62
C SER A 208 -9.96 -3.55 5.93
N SER A 209 -10.44 -2.33 5.79
CA SER A 209 -10.90 -1.47 6.90
C SER A 209 -12.37 -1.72 7.28
N CYS A 210 -12.91 -2.85 6.89
CA CYS A 210 -14.29 -3.27 7.01
C CYS A 210 -14.36 -4.78 7.28
N ASP A 211 -15.54 -5.36 7.39
CA ASP A 211 -15.74 -6.80 7.59
C ASP A 211 -15.69 -7.65 6.29
N ARG A 212 -15.40 -6.99 5.17
CA ARG A 212 -15.28 -7.63 3.86
C ARG A 212 -13.82 -7.85 3.50
N PRO A 213 -13.37 -9.07 3.17
CA PRO A 213 -12.01 -9.32 2.73
C PRO A 213 -11.74 -8.72 1.34
N CYS A 214 -10.49 -8.31 1.10
CA CYS A 214 -9.99 -8.20 -0.27
C CYS A 214 -9.71 -9.60 -0.80
N GLU A 215 -10.29 -9.93 -1.95
CA GLU A 215 -10.22 -11.27 -2.53
C GLU A 215 -9.98 -11.23 -4.04
N ASN A 216 -9.13 -12.15 -4.55
CA ASN A 216 -8.79 -12.26 -5.97
C ASN A 216 -8.18 -10.94 -6.51
N VAL A 217 -7.10 -10.48 -5.90
CA VAL A 217 -6.39 -9.26 -6.32
C VAL A 217 -5.12 -9.64 -7.07
N THR A 218 -4.97 -9.11 -8.28
CA THR A 218 -3.75 -9.24 -9.08
C THR A 218 -3.08 -7.89 -9.26
N VAL A 219 -1.80 -7.80 -8.90
CA VAL A 219 -0.93 -6.63 -9.13
C VAL A 219 0.21 -7.10 -10.03
N THR A 220 0.31 -6.55 -11.24
CA THR A 220 1.34 -7.03 -12.18
C THR A 220 1.87 -5.91 -13.07
N ASN A 221 3.13 -6.08 -13.55
CA ASN A 221 3.77 -5.12 -14.46
C ASN A 221 3.78 -3.67 -13.96
N CYS A 222 3.89 -3.47 -12.65
CA CYS A 222 3.87 -2.14 -12.04
C CYS A 222 5.28 -1.68 -11.65
N THR A 223 5.53 -0.35 -11.75
CA THR A 223 6.74 0.28 -11.22
C THR A 223 6.34 1.25 -10.12
N VAL A 224 6.77 0.97 -8.89
CA VAL A 224 6.30 1.69 -7.70
C VAL A 224 7.47 2.27 -6.93
N ALA A 225 7.34 3.55 -6.59
CA ALA A 225 8.17 4.23 -5.60
C ALA A 225 7.30 4.74 -4.45
N SER A 226 7.81 4.68 -3.24
CA SER A 226 7.11 5.16 -2.05
C SER A 226 8.11 5.54 -0.97
N HIS A 227 7.80 6.54 -0.15
CA HIS A 227 8.54 6.80 1.08
C HIS A 227 8.12 5.86 2.24
N CYS A 228 7.02 5.14 2.09
CA CYS A 228 6.56 4.10 3.01
C CYS A 228 6.70 2.70 2.38
N SER A 229 5.66 1.94 2.23
CA SER A 229 5.74 0.61 1.62
C SER A 229 5.30 0.64 0.16
N ALA A 230 6.09 0.06 -0.75
CA ALA A 230 5.81 0.14 -2.18
C ALA A 230 4.59 -0.71 -2.57
N ILE A 231 4.55 -1.99 -2.16
CA ILE A 231 3.40 -2.87 -2.35
C ILE A 231 3.05 -3.48 -0.99
N LYS A 232 1.80 -3.34 -0.57
CA LYS A 232 1.41 -3.64 0.81
C LYS A 232 0.04 -4.31 0.91
N CYS A 233 -0.08 -5.34 1.75
CA CYS A 233 -1.33 -5.79 2.34
C CYS A 233 -1.37 -5.31 3.79
N GLY A 234 -2.41 -4.59 4.18
CA GLY A 234 -2.56 -4.02 5.52
C GLY A 234 -2.18 -2.53 5.58
N THR A 235 -1.98 -1.98 6.76
CA THR A 235 -2.20 -2.55 8.11
C THR A 235 -3.67 -2.77 8.47
N GLU A 236 -4.57 -2.05 7.78
CA GLU A 236 -6.01 -2.21 7.88
C GLU A 236 -6.39 -3.61 7.38
N SER A 237 -6.83 -4.51 8.30
CA SER A 237 -6.95 -5.93 7.98
C SER A 237 -8.17 -6.62 8.59
N ASN A 238 -9.18 -5.87 9.02
CA ASN A 238 -10.34 -6.44 9.73
C ASN A 238 -11.04 -7.59 9.00
N GLY A 239 -11.28 -7.46 7.69
CA GLY A 239 -11.89 -8.53 6.88
C GLY A 239 -10.86 -9.51 6.30
N GLY A 240 -9.59 -9.10 6.25
CA GLY A 240 -8.50 -9.92 5.74
C GLY A 240 -8.27 -9.86 4.23
N PHE A 241 -7.41 -10.76 3.76
CA PHE A 241 -6.92 -10.84 2.37
C PHE A 241 -6.89 -12.29 1.92
N LYS A 242 -7.36 -12.56 0.70
CA LYS A 242 -7.39 -13.91 0.16
C LYS A 242 -7.09 -13.94 -1.33
N ASN A 243 -6.27 -14.88 -1.77
CA ASN A 243 -5.89 -15.02 -3.19
C ASN A 243 -5.30 -13.73 -3.74
N ILE A 244 -4.17 -13.28 -3.18
CA ILE A 244 -3.45 -12.10 -3.64
C ILE A 244 -2.27 -12.54 -4.48
N HIS A 245 -2.18 -12.05 -5.71
CA HIS A 245 -1.10 -12.35 -6.64
C HIS A 245 -0.37 -11.08 -7.04
N ILE A 246 0.94 -11.04 -6.79
CA ILE A 246 1.82 -9.91 -7.13
C ILE A 246 2.91 -10.45 -8.04
N ALA A 247 3.03 -9.93 -9.27
CA ALA A 247 4.02 -10.45 -10.21
C ALA A 247 4.62 -9.36 -11.10
N ASP A 248 5.83 -9.61 -11.61
CA ASP A 248 6.47 -8.78 -12.63
C ASP A 248 6.55 -7.28 -12.24
N CYS A 249 6.75 -7.00 -10.95
CA CYS A 249 6.76 -5.64 -10.43
C CYS A 249 8.17 -5.15 -10.11
N THR A 250 8.37 -3.85 -10.24
CA THR A 250 9.64 -3.21 -9.89
C THR A 250 9.41 -2.13 -8.85
N VAL A 251 10.11 -2.23 -7.72
CA VAL A 251 10.18 -1.18 -6.71
C VAL A 251 11.44 -0.37 -6.96
N VAL A 252 11.30 0.95 -7.02
CA VAL A 252 12.39 1.90 -7.27
C VAL A 252 12.44 2.97 -6.20
N PRO A 253 13.59 3.60 -5.96
CA PRO A 253 13.67 4.74 -5.05
C PRO A 253 12.78 5.90 -5.50
N SER A 254 12.16 6.60 -4.56
CA SER A 254 11.41 7.82 -4.85
C SER A 254 12.31 8.88 -5.49
N LYS A 255 11.76 9.58 -6.48
CA LYS A 255 12.39 10.75 -7.09
C LYS A 255 12.21 12.01 -6.24
N GLN A 256 11.25 12.01 -5.33
CA GLN A 256 11.02 13.12 -4.40
C GLN A 256 12.07 13.12 -3.29
N ARG A 257 12.80 14.23 -3.15
CA ARG A 257 13.83 14.39 -2.12
C ARG A 257 13.29 14.85 -0.78
N HIS A 258 12.20 15.61 -0.80
CA HIS A 258 11.55 16.06 0.41
C HIS A 258 10.63 14.96 0.96
N VAL A 259 10.95 14.44 2.12
CA VAL A 259 10.17 13.40 2.78
C VAL A 259 9.12 14.05 3.68
N ILE A 260 7.86 13.84 3.36
CA ILE A 260 6.72 14.31 4.17
C ILE A 260 6.33 13.22 5.18
N ASN A 261 6.35 11.96 4.75
CA ASN A 261 6.05 10.78 5.56
C ASN A 261 7.03 9.66 5.20
N GLY A 262 7.25 8.69 6.08
CA GLY A 262 8.15 7.58 5.79
C GLY A 262 9.63 7.94 5.75
N CYS A 263 10.38 7.38 4.82
CA CYS A 263 11.80 7.66 4.61
C CYS A 263 12.16 7.65 3.12
N HIS A 264 13.28 8.28 2.79
CA HIS A 264 13.71 8.46 1.39
C HIS A 264 13.85 7.14 0.62
N GLN A 265 14.30 6.08 1.26
CA GLN A 265 14.45 4.76 0.65
C GLN A 265 13.13 3.99 0.55
N GLY A 266 12.08 4.43 1.27
CA GLY A 266 10.88 3.63 1.52
C GLY A 266 11.13 2.53 2.57
N TRP A 267 10.09 2.21 3.34
CA TRP A 267 10.19 1.24 4.43
C TRP A 267 10.35 -0.18 3.92
N ALA A 268 9.40 -0.62 3.10
CA ALA A 268 9.39 -1.97 2.59
C ALA A 268 9.14 -2.01 1.08
N GLY A 269 9.79 -2.98 0.42
CA GLY A 269 9.47 -3.29 -0.97
C GLY A 269 8.14 -4.04 -1.06
N LEU A 270 8.00 -5.09 -0.28
CA LEU A 270 6.78 -5.87 -0.11
C LEU A 270 6.47 -5.99 1.40
N ALA A 271 5.29 -5.50 1.81
CA ALA A 271 4.79 -5.60 3.18
C ALA A 271 3.51 -6.43 3.24
N LEU A 272 3.48 -7.44 4.10
CA LEU A 272 2.30 -8.27 4.36
C LEU A 272 1.96 -8.19 5.85
N GLU A 273 0.83 -7.56 6.17
CA GLU A 273 0.54 -7.19 7.55
C GLU A 273 -0.91 -7.50 7.92
N ILE A 274 -1.11 -8.25 8.98
CA ILE A 274 -2.40 -8.49 9.64
C ILE A 274 -2.31 -7.92 11.06
N ILE A 275 -2.96 -6.79 11.28
CA ILE A 275 -2.79 -6.02 12.52
C ILE A 275 -4.12 -5.74 13.24
N ASP A 276 -5.22 -5.66 12.50
CA ASP A 276 -6.55 -5.37 13.04
C ASP A 276 -7.49 -6.59 13.01
N GLY A 277 -6.95 -7.77 13.20
CA GLY A 277 -7.70 -9.02 13.01
C GLY A 277 -7.73 -9.45 11.54
N GLY A 278 -8.67 -10.32 11.18
CA GLY A 278 -8.78 -10.86 9.83
C GLY A 278 -7.78 -11.97 9.52
N THR A 279 -7.82 -12.47 8.31
CA THR A 279 -6.95 -13.56 7.84
C THR A 279 -6.29 -13.18 6.53
N LEU A 280 -4.98 -13.38 6.43
CA LEU A 280 -4.26 -13.37 5.16
C LEU A 280 -4.02 -14.82 4.75
N ASP A 281 -4.56 -15.21 3.60
CA ASP A 281 -4.51 -16.58 3.12
C ASP A 281 -4.28 -16.63 1.61
N ASN A 282 -3.31 -17.43 1.19
CA ASN A 282 -2.93 -17.61 -0.21
C ASN A 282 -2.44 -16.32 -0.89
N VAL A 283 -1.22 -15.93 -0.52
CA VAL A 283 -0.50 -14.80 -1.14
C VAL A 283 0.69 -15.34 -1.93
N THR A 284 0.80 -14.92 -3.17
CA THR A 284 1.96 -15.24 -4.02
C THR A 284 2.62 -13.95 -4.52
N ALA A 285 3.95 -13.89 -4.46
CA ALA A 285 4.74 -12.84 -5.09
C ALA A 285 5.86 -13.46 -5.90
N ASP A 286 5.91 -13.14 -7.19
CA ASP A 286 6.86 -13.73 -8.13
C ASP A 286 7.48 -12.69 -9.06
N ASN A 287 8.75 -12.88 -9.40
CA ASN A 287 9.50 -12.02 -10.32
C ASN A 287 9.45 -10.52 -9.94
N ILE A 288 9.88 -10.22 -8.71
CA ILE A 288 9.91 -8.84 -8.18
C ILE A 288 11.34 -8.32 -8.11
N THR A 289 11.56 -7.12 -8.61
CA THR A 289 12.81 -6.40 -8.44
C THR A 289 12.64 -5.25 -7.44
N ILE A 290 13.45 -5.21 -6.37
CA ILE A 290 13.36 -4.21 -5.31
C ILE A 290 14.69 -3.45 -5.22
N ASN A 291 14.65 -2.15 -5.45
CA ASN A 291 15.81 -1.29 -5.36
C ASN A 291 15.62 -0.23 -4.27
N GLY A 292 16.45 -0.31 -3.24
CA GLY A 292 16.62 0.78 -2.26
C GLY A 292 15.66 0.80 -1.07
N SER A 293 14.76 -0.16 -0.90
CA SER A 293 13.90 -0.22 0.30
C SER A 293 14.72 -0.55 1.56
N VAL A 294 14.30 -0.02 2.71
CA VAL A 294 14.93 -0.31 4.01
C VAL A 294 14.88 -1.80 4.28
N ALA A 295 13.71 -2.42 4.18
CA ALA A 295 13.54 -3.86 4.20
C ALA A 295 12.93 -4.32 2.87
N PRO A 296 13.58 -5.21 2.11
CA PRO A 296 12.96 -5.79 0.92
C PRO A 296 11.61 -6.46 1.20
N ILE A 297 11.54 -7.24 2.28
CA ILE A 297 10.33 -7.97 2.70
C ILE A 297 10.05 -7.68 4.17
N PHE A 298 8.80 -7.39 4.47
CA PHE A 298 8.27 -7.22 5.81
C PHE A 298 6.96 -7.98 5.97
N MET A 299 6.93 -8.93 6.90
CA MET A 299 5.71 -9.68 7.24
C MET A 299 5.44 -9.57 8.73
N ARG A 300 4.23 -9.16 9.10
CA ARG A 300 3.87 -8.96 10.49
C ARG A 300 2.44 -9.38 10.80
N LEU A 301 2.28 -10.30 11.73
CA LEU A 301 1.06 -10.50 12.48
C LEU A 301 1.14 -9.67 13.76
N GLY A 302 0.18 -8.81 14.01
CA GLY A 302 0.13 -7.95 15.19
C GLY A 302 -1.26 -7.93 15.82
N ASP A 303 -1.39 -7.18 16.90
CA ASP A 303 -2.61 -7.10 17.69
C ASP A 303 -2.93 -5.65 18.07
N ARG A 304 -3.11 -4.77 17.07
CA ARG A 304 -3.68 -3.43 17.27
C ARG A 304 -5.19 -3.51 17.50
N GLY A 305 -5.88 -4.33 16.70
CA GLY A 305 -7.26 -4.69 16.87
C GLY A 305 -8.22 -3.50 16.82
N ARG A 306 -8.06 -2.58 15.86
CA ARG A 306 -9.02 -1.47 15.68
C ARG A 306 -10.38 -2.00 15.26
N PRO A 307 -11.47 -1.63 15.95
CA PRO A 307 -12.82 -2.01 15.53
C PRO A 307 -13.23 -1.23 14.27
N ILE A 308 -14.10 -1.82 13.46
CA ILE A 308 -14.63 -1.23 12.22
C ILE A 308 -15.42 0.05 12.49
N GLY A 309 -15.99 0.19 13.67
CA GLY A 309 -16.77 1.36 14.05
C GLY A 309 -16.95 1.43 15.56
N PRO A 310 -17.48 2.53 16.08
CA PRO A 310 -17.59 2.78 17.52
C PRO A 310 -18.48 1.76 18.26
N ASP A 311 -19.44 1.16 17.55
CA ASP A 311 -20.38 0.18 18.11
C ASP A 311 -19.93 -1.27 17.91
N ARG A 312 -18.70 -1.49 17.43
CA ARG A 312 -18.14 -2.82 17.19
C ARG A 312 -17.12 -3.17 18.26
N SER A 313 -17.11 -4.43 18.65
CA SER A 313 -16.08 -4.97 19.55
C SER A 313 -14.71 -4.99 18.85
N ARG A 314 -13.66 -4.94 19.66
CA ARG A 314 -12.30 -5.19 19.20
C ARG A 314 -12.23 -6.57 18.55
N PRO A 315 -11.67 -6.71 17.34
CA PRO A 315 -11.49 -8.02 16.72
C PRO A 315 -10.49 -8.88 17.50
N ALA A 316 -10.62 -10.20 17.37
CA ALA A 316 -9.59 -11.12 17.83
C ALA A 316 -8.30 -10.97 17.00
N ILE A 317 -7.19 -11.50 17.53
CA ILE A 317 -5.94 -11.61 16.77
C ILE A 317 -6.22 -12.38 15.48
N GLY A 318 -5.70 -11.87 14.36
CA GLY A 318 -5.88 -12.46 13.05
C GLY A 318 -4.95 -13.65 12.79
N SER A 319 -4.85 -14.06 11.54
CA SER A 319 -3.94 -15.14 11.12
C SER A 319 -3.31 -14.85 9.76
N MET A 320 -2.11 -15.41 9.53
CA MET A 320 -1.39 -15.32 8.26
C MET A 320 -0.89 -16.70 7.86
N ARG A 321 -1.21 -17.14 6.64
CA ARG A 321 -0.80 -18.45 6.15
C ARG A 321 -0.73 -18.56 4.64
N ASN A 322 -0.02 -19.60 4.18
CA ASN A 322 0.07 -19.97 2.77
C ASN A 322 0.66 -18.83 1.92
N ILE A 323 1.87 -18.42 2.25
CA ILE A 323 2.59 -17.31 1.61
C ILE A 323 3.74 -17.89 0.79
N SER A 324 3.79 -17.59 -0.48
CA SER A 324 4.84 -18.03 -1.40
C SER A 324 5.51 -16.84 -2.08
N LEU A 325 6.81 -16.69 -1.87
CA LEU A 325 7.65 -15.67 -2.50
C LEU A 325 8.69 -16.34 -3.37
N SER A 326 8.78 -15.94 -4.65
CA SER A 326 9.73 -16.54 -5.59
C SER A 326 10.35 -15.50 -6.54
N ASN A 327 11.55 -15.80 -7.02
CA ASN A 327 12.24 -14.97 -8.02
C ASN A 327 12.35 -13.48 -7.63
N ILE A 328 12.74 -13.20 -6.37
CA ILE A 328 12.85 -11.81 -5.91
C ILE A 328 14.31 -11.39 -5.84
N LYS A 329 14.61 -10.25 -6.46
CA LYS A 329 15.93 -9.62 -6.42
C LYS A 329 15.84 -8.30 -5.68
N ALA A 330 16.66 -8.11 -4.64
CA ALA A 330 16.71 -6.88 -3.88
C ALA A 330 18.13 -6.32 -3.77
N THR A 331 18.28 -5.04 -4.09
CA THR A 331 19.54 -4.32 -3.97
C THR A 331 19.36 -3.01 -3.22
N GLY A 332 20.41 -2.49 -2.63
CA GLY A 332 20.33 -1.23 -1.91
C GLY A 332 19.61 -1.29 -0.56
N GLY A 333 19.32 -2.49 -0.08
CA GLY A 333 18.76 -2.69 1.26
C GLY A 333 19.63 -2.07 2.36
N ASN A 334 18.99 -1.69 3.48
CA ASN A 334 19.66 -1.10 4.64
C ASN A 334 20.34 -2.20 5.50
N SER A 335 20.88 -1.81 6.64
CA SER A 335 21.43 -2.74 7.65
C SER A 335 20.36 -3.41 8.53
N LEU A 336 19.07 -3.08 8.34
CA LEU A 336 17.98 -3.65 9.14
C LEU A 336 17.82 -5.17 8.94
N GLY A 337 17.63 -5.60 7.71
CA GLY A 337 17.22 -6.96 7.32
C GLY A 337 15.73 -7.07 6.99
N CYS A 338 15.29 -8.28 6.69
CA CYS A 338 13.88 -8.64 6.50
C CYS A 338 13.32 -9.33 7.73
N VAL A 339 12.04 -9.16 8.00
CA VAL A 339 11.37 -9.82 9.13
C VAL A 339 10.13 -10.58 8.69
N VAL A 340 9.93 -11.75 9.28
CA VAL A 340 8.70 -12.54 9.25
C VAL A 340 8.34 -12.84 10.70
N ALA A 341 7.40 -12.10 11.27
CA ALA A 341 7.11 -12.16 12.69
C ALA A 341 5.62 -12.36 12.98
N GLY A 342 5.31 -13.52 13.57
CA GLY A 342 4.03 -13.82 14.19
C GLY A 342 3.92 -13.27 15.61
N LEU A 343 3.00 -13.84 16.38
CA LEU A 343 2.82 -13.61 17.81
C LEU A 343 2.88 -14.97 18.53
N GLU A 344 3.29 -14.96 19.78
CA GLU A 344 3.25 -16.16 20.62
C GLU A 344 1.83 -16.77 20.63
N GLY A 345 1.72 -18.05 20.27
CA GLY A 345 0.45 -18.76 20.15
C GLY A 345 -0.40 -18.39 18.92
N ASN A 346 0.09 -17.47 18.07
CA ASN A 346 -0.54 -17.10 16.80
C ASN A 346 0.56 -16.94 15.74
N GLU A 347 1.12 -18.06 15.35
CA GLU A 347 2.24 -18.08 14.42
C GLU A 347 1.81 -17.79 12.97
N ILE A 348 2.72 -17.26 12.18
CA ILE A 348 2.58 -17.24 10.73
C ILE A 348 2.84 -18.65 10.19
N GLU A 349 1.99 -19.18 9.31
CA GLU A 349 2.06 -20.58 8.89
C GLU A 349 2.32 -20.74 7.39
N ASN A 350 3.11 -21.77 7.03
CA ASN A 350 3.34 -22.18 5.64
C ASN A 350 3.94 -21.05 4.78
N VAL A 351 5.15 -20.63 5.09
CA VAL A 351 5.90 -19.62 4.34
C VAL A 351 6.93 -20.30 3.45
N THR A 352 6.82 -20.12 2.15
CA THR A 352 7.79 -20.62 1.16
C THR A 352 8.52 -19.46 0.53
N MET A 353 9.83 -19.50 0.52
CA MET A 353 10.69 -18.52 -0.15
C MET A 353 11.68 -19.27 -1.06
N ARG A 354 11.70 -18.90 -2.35
CA ARG A 354 12.55 -19.56 -3.34
C ARG A 354 13.18 -18.54 -4.28
N ASP A 355 14.40 -18.79 -4.68
CA ASP A 355 15.14 -17.96 -5.65
C ASP A 355 15.21 -16.49 -5.19
N LEU A 356 15.65 -16.25 -3.95
CA LEU A 356 15.83 -14.91 -3.41
C LEU A 356 17.30 -14.48 -3.49
N TYR A 357 17.53 -13.28 -4.05
CA TYR A 357 18.86 -12.69 -4.21
C TYR A 357 18.89 -11.29 -3.61
N PHE A 358 19.32 -11.17 -2.35
CA PHE A 358 19.29 -9.91 -1.61
C PHE A 358 20.69 -9.41 -1.25
N SER A 359 20.90 -8.10 -1.40
CA SER A 359 22.12 -7.41 -1.00
C SER A 359 21.79 -6.27 -0.05
N PHE A 360 22.31 -6.37 1.18
CA PHE A 360 22.11 -5.40 2.26
C PHE A 360 23.34 -4.50 2.45
N LYS A 361 23.19 -3.43 3.22
CA LYS A 361 24.30 -2.54 3.59
C LYS A 361 25.35 -3.27 4.43
N GLY A 362 24.93 -4.11 5.38
CA GLY A 362 25.81 -4.73 6.37
C GLY A 362 26.20 -3.77 7.50
N GLY A 363 27.26 -4.11 8.22
CA GLY A 363 27.80 -3.30 9.32
C GLY A 363 27.16 -3.60 10.69
N GLY A 364 26.40 -4.68 10.82
CA GLY A 364 25.89 -5.15 12.11
C GLY A 364 26.98 -5.78 12.99
N THR A 365 26.76 -5.77 14.29
CA THR A 365 27.67 -6.33 15.30
C THR A 365 27.02 -7.49 16.04
N ARG A 366 27.83 -8.30 16.76
CA ARG A 366 27.32 -9.37 17.64
C ARG A 366 26.37 -8.84 18.73
N GLN A 367 26.56 -7.60 19.16
CA GLN A 367 25.66 -6.98 20.15
C GLN A 367 24.23 -6.82 19.61
N ASP A 368 24.06 -6.67 18.31
CA ASP A 368 22.74 -6.57 17.68
C ASP A 368 21.94 -7.88 17.79
N MET A 369 22.62 -9.02 17.93
CA MET A 369 21.99 -10.34 18.09
C MET A 369 21.32 -10.55 19.45
N THR A 370 21.75 -9.81 20.48
CA THR A 370 21.28 -9.98 21.87
C THR A 370 20.17 -9.02 22.25
N ARG A 371 19.57 -8.33 21.27
CA ARG A 371 18.49 -7.37 21.53
C ARG A 371 17.21 -8.10 21.85
N CYS A 372 16.61 -7.74 22.99
CA CYS A 372 15.27 -8.22 23.37
C CYS A 372 14.20 -7.46 22.61
N PHE A 373 13.29 -8.20 22.02
CA PHE A 373 12.04 -7.65 21.48
C PHE A 373 10.99 -7.74 22.57
N THR A 374 10.46 -6.60 23.03
CA THR A 374 9.31 -6.59 23.93
C THR A 374 8.07 -6.16 23.15
N GLU A 375 6.98 -6.90 23.35
CA GLU A 375 5.68 -6.50 22.86
C GLU A 375 5.30 -5.18 23.53
N LEU A 376 5.00 -4.13 22.72
CA LEU A 376 4.46 -2.90 23.25
C LEU A 376 2.97 -3.10 23.57
N PRO A 377 2.45 -2.39 24.60
CA PRO A 377 1.03 -2.41 24.90
C PRO A 377 0.18 -2.07 23.68
N ASN A 378 -1.01 -2.66 23.61
CA ASN A 378 -1.93 -2.56 22.47
C ASN A 378 -2.36 -1.14 22.08
N ASP A 379 -2.14 -0.15 22.95
CA ASP A 379 -2.56 1.24 22.78
C ASP A 379 -1.62 2.06 21.86
N TYR A 380 -0.58 1.44 21.32
CA TYR A 380 0.40 2.11 20.49
C TYR A 380 0.13 1.85 18.99
N PRO A 381 -0.47 2.79 18.26
CA PRO A 381 -0.75 2.63 16.82
C PRO A 381 0.49 2.33 16.00
N GLU A 382 1.63 2.81 16.43
CA GLU A 382 2.93 2.61 15.77
C GLU A 382 3.58 1.26 16.12
N SER A 383 2.99 0.46 16.98
CA SER A 383 3.42 -0.93 17.21
C SER A 383 3.37 -1.80 15.95
N VAL A 384 2.74 -1.28 14.94
CA VAL A 384 2.56 -1.87 13.63
C VAL A 384 3.77 -1.75 12.74
N MET A 385 4.54 -0.72 12.94
CA MET A 385 5.73 -0.47 12.11
C MET A 385 6.99 -0.88 12.88
N PHE A 386 8.07 -1.11 12.20
CA PHE A 386 9.38 -1.57 12.72
C PHE A 386 9.85 -0.93 14.03
N THR A 387 9.31 0.20 14.38
CA THR A 387 10.03 1.24 15.05
C THR A 387 10.04 1.17 16.56
N LYS A 388 9.11 0.48 17.20
CA LYS A 388 9.02 0.53 18.67
C LYS A 388 9.18 -0.82 19.37
N ARG A 389 9.35 -1.89 18.62
CA ARG A 389 9.55 -3.23 19.22
C ARG A 389 10.97 -3.72 19.25
N VAL A 390 11.86 -3.09 18.55
CA VAL A 390 13.28 -3.34 18.70
C VAL A 390 13.80 -2.40 19.78
N ILE A 391 13.73 -2.83 21.02
CA ILE A 391 14.32 -2.08 22.12
C ILE A 391 15.83 -2.29 22.10
N GLY A 392 16.50 -1.36 21.51
CA GLY A 392 17.95 -1.25 21.55
C GLY A 392 18.35 0.19 21.25
N PRO A 393 19.56 0.61 21.65
CA PRO A 393 20.01 1.95 21.31
C PRO A 393 20.02 2.13 19.80
N ILE A 394 19.54 3.26 19.34
CA ILE A 394 19.73 3.74 17.97
C ILE A 394 21.24 3.73 17.73
N VAL A 395 21.68 3.08 16.67
CA VAL A 395 23.04 3.25 16.22
C VAL A 395 23.07 4.50 15.35
N GLU A 396 23.59 5.60 15.88
CA GLU A 396 23.83 6.81 15.14
C GLU A 396 24.57 6.49 13.83
N GLY A 397 24.05 6.91 12.69
CA GLY A 397 24.66 6.69 11.38
C GLY A 397 24.03 5.55 10.53
N ASP A 398 23.09 4.77 11.04
CA ASP A 398 22.39 3.74 10.25
C ASP A 398 21.23 4.26 9.41
N LEU A 399 20.79 5.46 9.72
CA LEU A 399 19.75 6.16 9.00
C LEU A 399 20.40 7.37 8.33
N GLU A 400 20.09 7.63 7.08
CA GLU A 400 20.43 8.92 6.47
C GLU A 400 19.88 10.05 7.34
N PRO A 401 20.58 11.19 7.49
CA PRO A 401 20.23 12.25 8.46
C PRO A 401 18.81 12.80 8.35
N ASP A 402 18.14 12.59 7.20
CA ASP A 402 16.79 13.08 6.92
C ASP A 402 15.69 12.05 7.14
N THR A 403 16.03 10.86 7.63
CA THR A 403 15.08 9.81 7.84
C THR A 403 14.45 9.90 9.23
N PHE A 404 13.15 9.99 9.27
CA PHE A 404 12.28 9.80 10.43
C PHE A 404 11.84 11.00 11.25
N ARG A 405 10.80 11.65 10.75
CA ARG A 405 9.88 12.40 11.60
C ARG A 405 8.45 11.92 11.36
N LEU A 406 7.98 10.98 12.13
CA LEU A 406 6.55 10.76 12.30
C LEU A 406 6.06 11.64 13.45
N ARG A 407 5.22 12.63 13.14
CA ARG A 407 4.51 13.51 14.11
C ARG A 407 5.36 14.10 15.25
N GLY A 408 6.58 14.52 14.94
CA GLY A 408 7.45 15.17 15.92
C GLY A 408 8.24 14.22 16.82
N GLU A 409 8.10 12.90 16.69
CA GLU A 409 8.90 11.92 17.41
C GLU A 409 9.92 11.28 16.47
N THR A 410 11.15 11.11 16.96
CA THR A 410 12.20 10.38 16.25
C THR A 410 11.91 8.90 16.40
N CYS A 411 11.55 8.23 15.31
CA CYS A 411 11.40 6.78 15.31
C CYS A 411 12.77 6.12 15.28
N SER A 412 13.10 5.38 16.33
CA SER A 412 14.34 4.63 16.41
C SER A 412 14.13 3.23 15.82
N MET A 413 14.78 2.97 14.68
CA MET A 413 14.89 1.61 14.15
C MET A 413 16.16 0.95 14.68
N GLY A 414 16.02 -0.13 15.42
CA GLY A 414 17.14 -0.97 15.77
C GLY A 414 17.41 -1.99 14.66
N ARG A 415 18.64 -2.45 14.55
CA ARG A 415 18.98 -3.59 13.68
C ARG A 415 18.32 -4.86 14.18
N LEU A 416 17.85 -5.69 13.26
CA LEU A 416 17.38 -7.04 13.57
C LEU A 416 18.58 -7.94 13.98
N PRO A 417 18.33 -9.05 14.67
CA PRO A 417 19.38 -10.00 15.03
C PRO A 417 20.07 -10.66 13.82
N ALA A 418 19.36 -10.79 12.69
CA ALA A 418 19.91 -11.27 11.42
C ALA A 418 20.10 -10.10 10.44
N TYR A 419 21.14 -10.17 9.58
CA TYR A 419 21.31 -9.16 8.55
C TYR A 419 20.39 -9.39 7.34
N GLY A 420 19.93 -10.60 7.13
CA GLY A 420 19.13 -11.03 5.97
C GLY A 420 17.69 -11.33 6.34
N LEU A 421 17.40 -12.49 6.90
CA LEU A 421 16.05 -12.95 7.21
C LEU A 421 15.92 -13.29 8.70
N PHE A 422 14.94 -12.69 9.36
CA PHE A 422 14.61 -12.98 10.75
C PHE A 422 13.18 -13.54 10.84
N PHE A 423 13.06 -14.81 11.25
CA PHE A 423 11.80 -15.49 11.48
C PHE A 423 11.53 -15.59 12.98
N TRP A 424 10.34 -15.17 13.41
CA TRP A 424 9.92 -15.18 14.80
C TRP A 424 8.44 -15.58 14.92
N HIS A 425 8.14 -16.59 15.73
CA HIS A 425 6.82 -17.19 15.85
C HIS A 425 6.24 -17.62 14.49
N VAL A 426 6.94 -18.55 13.82
CA VAL A 426 6.56 -19.04 12.50
C VAL A 426 6.49 -20.56 12.47
N LYS A 427 5.56 -21.14 11.73
CA LYS A 427 5.44 -22.58 11.50
C LYS A 427 5.57 -22.91 10.02
N ASN A 428 6.31 -24.01 9.71
CA ASN A 428 6.48 -24.51 8.35
C ASN A 428 7.07 -23.47 7.40
N VAL A 429 8.36 -23.21 7.55
CA VAL A 429 9.14 -22.35 6.66
C VAL A 429 9.93 -23.22 5.69
N SER A 430 9.82 -22.94 4.39
CA SER A 430 10.65 -23.58 3.37
C SER A 430 11.49 -22.52 2.65
N LEU A 431 12.82 -22.70 2.69
CA LEU A 431 13.80 -21.85 2.01
C LEU A 431 14.52 -22.65 0.94
N GLU A 432 14.47 -22.21 -0.31
CA GLU A 432 15.15 -22.84 -1.44
C GLU A 432 15.91 -21.82 -2.26
N ASN A 433 17.18 -22.06 -2.55
CA ASN A 433 18.03 -21.16 -3.35
C ASN A 433 18.02 -19.71 -2.85
N ILE A 434 18.39 -19.52 -1.58
CA ILE A 434 18.43 -18.21 -0.94
C ILE A 434 19.87 -17.68 -0.96
N ASN A 435 20.07 -16.53 -1.59
CA ASN A 435 21.36 -15.85 -1.67
C ASN A 435 21.28 -14.48 -0.97
N LEU A 436 21.98 -14.36 0.15
CA LEU A 436 22.03 -13.16 0.97
C LEU A 436 23.48 -12.65 1.04
N SER A 437 23.67 -11.37 0.77
CA SER A 437 25.00 -10.76 0.79
C SER A 437 24.97 -9.39 1.45
N THR A 438 26.13 -8.94 1.93
CA THR A 438 26.31 -7.60 2.49
C THR A 438 27.42 -6.86 1.77
N ARG A 439 27.26 -5.54 1.61
CA ARG A 439 28.24 -4.66 0.98
C ARG A 439 29.43 -4.33 1.90
N THR A 440 29.18 -4.35 3.21
CA THR A 440 30.20 -4.20 4.25
C THR A 440 30.13 -5.40 5.18
N PRO A 441 31.22 -5.81 5.83
CA PRO A 441 31.19 -6.93 6.78
C PRO A 441 30.07 -6.76 7.82
N ASP A 442 29.41 -7.86 8.15
CA ASP A 442 28.36 -7.94 9.17
C ASP A 442 28.66 -9.12 10.09
N GLU A 443 28.56 -8.93 11.40
CA GLU A 443 28.84 -9.98 12.37
C GLU A 443 27.59 -10.78 12.76
N ARG A 444 26.42 -10.36 12.30
CA ARG A 444 25.16 -11.06 12.50
C ARG A 444 25.04 -12.23 11.52
N PRO A 445 24.34 -13.30 11.86
CA PRO A 445 24.03 -14.37 10.90
C PRO A 445 23.10 -13.87 9.78
N ALA A 446 23.15 -14.56 8.65
CA ALA A 446 22.30 -14.26 7.51
C ALA A 446 20.82 -14.53 7.81
N VAL A 447 20.55 -15.64 8.50
CA VAL A 447 19.19 -16.09 8.83
C VAL A 447 19.12 -16.49 10.29
N ILE A 448 18.07 -16.04 10.98
CA ILE A 448 17.72 -16.52 12.32
C ILE A 448 16.29 -17.07 12.31
N PHE A 449 16.14 -18.23 12.91
CA PHE A 449 14.86 -18.81 13.28
C PHE A 449 14.75 -18.78 14.81
N GLU A 450 13.84 -17.95 15.32
CA GLU A 450 13.54 -17.85 16.75
C GLU A 450 12.10 -18.28 16.96
N ASP A 451 11.84 -19.18 17.91
CA ASP A 451 10.53 -19.79 18.12
C ASP A 451 9.83 -20.17 16.80
N THR A 452 10.55 -20.90 15.96
CA THR A 452 10.12 -21.34 14.64
C THR A 452 10.13 -22.86 14.55
N MET A 453 9.04 -23.44 14.09
CA MET A 453 8.86 -24.88 13.95
C MET A 453 8.77 -25.30 12.49
N GLY A 454 9.36 -26.45 12.15
CA GLY A 454 9.23 -27.05 10.81
C GLY A 454 9.96 -26.24 9.72
N ALA A 455 11.10 -25.64 10.03
CA ALA A 455 11.94 -24.98 9.02
C ALA A 455 12.68 -26.03 8.17
N VAL A 456 12.60 -25.86 6.85
CA VAL A 456 13.30 -26.68 5.84
C VAL A 456 14.13 -25.78 4.95
N ILE A 457 15.37 -26.15 4.69
CA ILE A 457 16.29 -25.37 3.85
C ILE A 457 16.81 -26.27 2.74
N ASP A 458 16.59 -25.87 1.48
CA ASP A 458 16.95 -26.64 0.27
C ASP A 458 16.46 -28.09 0.29
N GLY A 459 15.25 -28.32 0.80
CA GLY A 459 14.66 -29.66 0.90
C GLY A 459 15.23 -30.55 2.00
N GLN A 460 16.09 -30.01 2.85
CA GLN A 460 16.62 -30.70 4.03
C GLN A 460 16.02 -30.08 5.29
N GLY A 461 15.82 -30.92 6.34
CA GLY A 461 15.37 -30.40 7.63
C GLY A 461 16.37 -29.43 8.23
N ALA A 462 15.98 -28.75 9.30
CA ALA A 462 16.76 -27.70 9.97
C ALA A 462 18.22 -28.02 10.27
N ASP A 463 18.59 -29.30 10.26
CA ASP A 463 19.94 -29.78 10.49
C ASP A 463 20.79 -29.92 9.22
N GLY A 464 20.20 -29.72 8.05
CA GLY A 464 20.84 -29.88 6.74
C GLY A 464 21.16 -28.54 6.11
N HIS A 465 22.44 -28.27 5.93
CA HIS A 465 22.95 -27.00 5.45
C HIS A 465 22.92 -26.91 3.92
N SER A 466 22.39 -25.79 3.37
CA SER A 466 22.75 -25.35 2.03
C SER A 466 24.24 -24.95 2.01
N LYS A 467 24.93 -25.19 0.91
CA LYS A 467 26.37 -24.92 0.83
C LYS A 467 26.73 -23.45 1.03
N ASP A 468 25.79 -22.52 0.77
CA ASP A 468 26.04 -21.07 0.81
C ASP A 468 25.61 -20.40 2.11
N LEU A 469 24.67 -20.99 2.85
CA LEU A 469 24.19 -20.47 4.13
C LEU A 469 24.76 -21.22 5.35
N SER A 470 25.52 -22.31 5.16
CA SER A 470 25.89 -23.29 6.17
C SER A 470 26.67 -22.75 7.39
N LYS A 471 27.17 -21.53 7.34
CA LYS A 471 27.86 -20.87 8.46
C LYS A 471 27.08 -19.74 9.11
N ASP A 472 25.93 -19.35 8.51
CA ASP A 472 25.24 -18.12 8.80
C ASP A 472 23.77 -18.32 9.19
N ILE A 473 23.39 -19.54 9.59
CA ILE A 473 22.04 -19.85 10.09
C ILE A 473 22.09 -20.11 11.58
N LEU A 474 21.24 -19.45 12.33
CA LEU A 474 21.08 -19.64 13.76
C LEU A 474 19.66 -20.05 14.11
N PHE A 475 19.51 -21.14 14.86
CA PHE A 475 18.26 -21.55 15.49
C PHE A 475 18.29 -21.18 16.97
N VAL A 476 17.34 -20.39 17.41
CA VAL A 476 17.18 -20.00 18.81
C VAL A 476 15.90 -20.67 19.32
N ALA A 477 16.05 -21.63 20.21
CA ALA A 477 14.93 -22.22 20.93
C ALA A 477 14.45 -21.23 22.02
N ASN A 478 13.16 -21.04 22.17
CA ASN A 478 12.63 -20.40 23.37
C ASN A 478 12.89 -21.31 24.56
N ASN A 479 14.00 -21.07 25.29
CA ASN A 479 14.16 -21.58 26.64
C ASN A 479 13.21 -20.74 27.50
N GLY A 480 11.97 -21.25 27.65
CA GLY A 480 10.96 -20.60 28.50
C GLY A 480 11.60 -20.26 29.85
N VAL A 481 11.55 -18.98 30.22
CA VAL A 481 11.77 -18.48 31.56
C VAL A 481 10.42 -18.46 32.29
#